data_09d98fe5db9b0a0c401b1e77de72a4c4
#
_entry.id   09d98fe5db9b0a0c401b1e77de72a4c4
#
_cell.length_a   1.000
_cell.length_b   1.000
_cell.length_c   1.000
_cell.angle_alpha   90.00
_cell.angle_beta   90.00
_cell.angle_gamma   90.00
#
_symmetry.space_group_name_H-M   'P 1'
#
loop_
_entity.id
_entity.type
_entity.pdbx_description
1 polymer ?
#
loop_
_entity_poly.entity_id
_entity_poly.type
_entity_poly.pdbx_seq_one_letter_code
_entity_poly.pdbx_strand_id
1 'polypeptide(L)'
;METKYYSAERNVQILVSLLKQHGIKKIIASPGTTNMPFVASVQYDKWFDVISCVDERSAAYMACGLAAESGEPVVITCTGATASRDYFPAITEAHYRKLPVLAITGAREVDTYGHLNPQTINRLSHPQDTYVCSVHLQFCKDADDEWGNTIKANKAILALRRNGGGPAHINCVTLVSGDYTVKEIIPANAIFRFGYTDVLPPLGDFARIAIFVGNHSRFTSGLTEAVDAFCEKYGAVVFCDNTSGYNGRFKVLLPLLSSQSQRDCEINHVGLLIHIGEVSGAYMKAFPQEAVSYTHLRAHETDQYL
;
A
#
# COMPACT_ATOMS: atom_id res chain seq x y z
N MET A 1 -27.58 -5.03 23.59
CA MET A 1 -26.61 -5.53 22.57
C MET A 1 -25.26 -5.00 22.96
N GLU A 2 -24.28 -5.86 23.11
CA GLU A 2 -22.89 -5.45 23.35
C GLU A 2 -22.38 -4.63 22.17
N THR A 3 -21.75 -3.48 22.46
CA THR A 3 -21.23 -2.60 21.40
C THR A 3 -20.04 -3.29 20.74
N LYS A 4 -20.16 -3.60 19.46
CA LYS A 4 -19.05 -4.15 18.67
C LYS A 4 -18.21 -3.03 18.09
N TYR A 5 -16.91 -3.24 18.04
CA TYR A 5 -15.91 -2.33 17.50
C TYR A 5 -15.23 -2.95 16.27
N TYR A 6 -14.02 -2.54 15.95
CA TYR A 6 -13.24 -3.16 14.89
C TYR A 6 -12.80 -4.58 15.25
N SER A 7 -12.63 -5.42 14.22
CA SER A 7 -12.03 -6.73 14.38
C SER A 7 -10.63 -6.67 14.98
N ALA A 8 -10.30 -7.61 15.84
CA ALA A 8 -8.95 -7.78 16.39
C ALA A 8 -7.95 -8.32 15.34
N GLU A 9 -8.40 -8.77 14.17
CA GLU A 9 -7.55 -9.28 13.11
C GLU A 9 -6.73 -8.15 12.47
N ARG A 10 -5.40 -8.16 12.70
CA ARG A 10 -4.52 -7.04 12.36
C ARG A 10 -4.46 -6.74 10.86
N ASN A 11 -4.48 -7.75 9.99
CA ASN A 11 -4.56 -7.58 8.55
C ASN A 11 -5.85 -6.86 8.09
N VAL A 12 -6.97 -7.09 8.77
CA VAL A 12 -8.23 -6.35 8.55
C VAL A 12 -8.08 -4.89 8.98
N GLN A 13 -7.45 -4.63 10.14
CA GLN A 13 -7.19 -3.26 10.61
C GLN A 13 -6.28 -2.48 9.67
N ILE A 14 -5.26 -3.12 9.10
CA ILE A 14 -4.38 -2.53 8.07
C ILE A 14 -5.22 -2.08 6.87
N LEU A 15 -6.11 -2.93 6.36
CA LEU A 15 -6.99 -2.56 5.24
C LEU A 15 -7.87 -1.35 5.57
N VAL A 16 -8.56 -1.38 6.72
CA VAL A 16 -9.44 -0.28 7.15
C VAL A 16 -8.64 1.03 7.28
N SER A 17 -7.45 0.97 7.89
CA SER A 17 -6.56 2.12 8.03
C SER A 17 -6.14 2.69 6.68
N LEU A 18 -5.67 1.86 5.75
CA LEU A 18 -5.20 2.30 4.43
C LEU A 18 -6.34 2.84 3.58
N LEU A 19 -7.52 2.23 3.59
CA LEU A 19 -8.69 2.75 2.89
C LEU A 19 -9.04 4.16 3.36
N LYS A 20 -9.01 4.41 4.68
CA LYS A 20 -9.25 5.75 5.24
C LYS A 20 -8.20 6.76 4.79
N GLN A 21 -6.91 6.40 4.86
CA GLN A 21 -5.82 7.29 4.49
C GLN A 21 -5.82 7.63 3.00
N HIS A 22 -6.25 6.68 2.13
CA HIS A 22 -6.41 6.90 0.69
C HIS A 22 -7.76 7.50 0.29
N GLY A 23 -8.63 7.82 1.24
CA GLY A 23 -9.95 8.43 0.97
C GLY A 23 -10.95 7.49 0.29
N ILE A 24 -10.76 6.17 0.38
CA ILE A 24 -11.63 5.17 -0.26
C ILE A 24 -12.80 4.83 0.66
N LYS A 25 -13.94 5.42 0.41
CA LYS A 25 -15.10 5.47 1.31
C LYS A 25 -16.22 4.52 0.95
N LYS A 26 -16.46 4.35 -0.36
CA LYS A 26 -17.62 3.62 -0.89
C LYS A 26 -17.34 2.13 -0.90
N ILE A 27 -18.20 1.35 -0.23
CA ILE A 27 -18.05 -0.10 -0.10
C ILE A 27 -19.39 -0.76 -0.44
N ILE A 28 -19.39 -1.71 -1.37
CA ILE A 28 -20.53 -2.57 -1.64
C ILE A 28 -20.21 -3.95 -1.06
N ALA A 29 -21.01 -4.37 -0.09
CA ALA A 29 -20.77 -5.60 0.65
C ALA A 29 -21.81 -6.66 0.29
N SER A 30 -21.31 -7.83 -0.17
CA SER A 30 -22.03 -9.08 -0.22
C SER A 30 -21.58 -9.91 0.99
N PRO A 31 -22.34 -9.87 2.11
CA PRO A 31 -21.88 -10.40 3.38
C PRO A 31 -21.83 -11.92 3.39
N GLY A 32 -20.80 -12.47 3.99
CA GLY A 32 -20.63 -13.90 4.22
C GLY A 32 -19.62 -14.15 5.35
N THR A 33 -19.40 -15.41 5.70
CA THR A 33 -18.63 -15.75 6.90
C THR A 33 -17.18 -15.21 6.84
N THR A 34 -16.47 -15.44 5.73
CA THR A 34 -15.03 -15.11 5.69
C THR A 34 -14.73 -13.63 5.50
N ASN A 35 -15.66 -12.83 4.99
CA ASN A 35 -15.48 -11.37 4.94
C ASN A 35 -16.12 -10.63 6.12
N MET A 36 -16.74 -11.35 7.05
CA MET A 36 -17.40 -10.74 8.22
C MET A 36 -16.47 -9.85 9.06
N PRO A 37 -15.20 -10.21 9.35
CA PRO A 37 -14.30 -9.33 10.10
C PRO A 37 -14.11 -7.96 9.45
N PHE A 38 -13.98 -7.92 8.12
CA PHE A 38 -13.86 -6.67 7.37
C PHE A 38 -15.19 -5.91 7.33
N VAL A 39 -16.28 -6.57 6.94
CA VAL A 39 -17.61 -5.94 6.82
C VAL A 39 -18.07 -5.36 8.16
N ALA A 40 -17.94 -6.10 9.26
CA ALA A 40 -18.30 -5.62 10.59
C ALA A 40 -17.50 -4.38 11.00
N SER A 41 -16.19 -4.36 10.70
CA SER A 41 -15.31 -3.23 11.00
C SER A 41 -15.72 -1.96 10.25
N VAL A 42 -15.99 -2.06 8.93
CA VAL A 42 -16.37 -0.90 8.12
C VAL A 42 -17.82 -0.45 8.37
N GLN A 43 -18.71 -1.35 8.78
CA GLN A 43 -20.08 -0.98 9.20
C GLN A 43 -20.11 -0.28 10.55
N TYR A 44 -19.20 -0.61 11.45
CA TYR A 44 -19.05 0.07 12.72
C TYR A 44 -18.57 1.52 12.52
N ASP A 45 -17.62 1.72 11.60
CA ASP A 45 -17.04 3.03 11.35
C ASP A 45 -17.89 3.85 10.37
N LYS A 46 -18.60 4.83 10.91
CA LYS A 46 -19.51 5.72 10.15
C LYS A 46 -18.80 6.57 9.09
N TRP A 47 -17.49 6.54 9.02
CA TRP A 47 -16.74 7.19 7.95
C TRP A 47 -16.95 6.51 6.60
N PHE A 48 -17.25 5.20 6.58
CA PHE A 48 -17.51 4.45 5.36
C PHE A 48 -18.97 4.50 4.94
N ASP A 49 -19.20 4.59 3.64
CA ASP A 49 -20.50 4.47 3.00
C ASP A 49 -20.70 3.02 2.55
N VAL A 50 -21.33 2.20 3.39
CA VAL A 50 -21.49 0.77 3.15
C VAL A 50 -22.88 0.46 2.59
N ILE A 51 -22.93 -0.11 1.39
CA ILE A 51 -24.14 -0.54 0.69
C ILE A 51 -24.18 -2.08 0.70
N SER A 52 -25.26 -2.67 1.16
CA SER A 52 -25.44 -4.13 1.10
C SER A 52 -26.03 -4.53 -0.25
N CYS A 53 -25.43 -5.55 -0.88
CA CYS A 53 -25.94 -6.17 -2.10
C CYS A 53 -25.70 -7.69 -2.01
N VAL A 54 -26.77 -8.48 -1.99
CA VAL A 54 -26.69 -9.93 -1.75
C VAL A 54 -26.07 -10.67 -2.94
N ASP A 55 -26.35 -10.23 -4.17
CA ASP A 55 -25.81 -10.84 -5.39
C ASP A 55 -24.48 -10.21 -5.75
N GLU A 56 -23.42 -10.99 -5.78
CA GLU A 56 -22.05 -10.52 -5.99
C GLU A 56 -21.84 -9.93 -7.39
N ARG A 57 -22.44 -10.52 -8.41
CA ARG A 57 -22.35 -9.98 -9.79
C ARG A 57 -23.00 -8.62 -9.88
N SER A 58 -24.18 -8.45 -9.29
CA SER A 58 -24.86 -7.16 -9.22
C SER A 58 -24.05 -6.14 -8.44
N ALA A 59 -23.45 -6.55 -7.30
CA ALA A 59 -22.56 -5.70 -6.50
C ALA A 59 -21.38 -5.17 -7.31
N ALA A 60 -20.76 -6.02 -8.12
CA ALA A 60 -19.62 -5.65 -8.93
C ALA A 60 -20.02 -4.67 -10.06
N TYR A 61 -21.16 -4.88 -10.73
CA TYR A 61 -21.68 -3.90 -11.72
C TYR A 61 -22.10 -2.58 -11.08
N MET A 62 -22.69 -2.61 -9.87
CA MET A 62 -22.97 -1.38 -9.11
C MET A 62 -21.67 -0.60 -8.84
N ALA A 63 -20.60 -1.30 -8.47
CA ALA A 63 -19.28 -0.66 -8.27
C ALA A 63 -18.74 -0.05 -9.55
N CYS A 64 -18.87 -0.72 -10.70
CA CYS A 64 -18.50 -0.15 -12.00
C CYS A 64 -19.27 1.14 -12.30
N GLY A 65 -20.59 1.16 -12.05
CA GLY A 65 -21.41 2.34 -12.24
C GLY A 65 -21.01 3.49 -11.32
N LEU A 66 -20.83 3.21 -10.02
CA LEU A 66 -20.40 4.22 -9.05
C LEU A 66 -19.01 4.77 -9.35
N ALA A 67 -18.06 3.90 -9.72
CA ALA A 67 -16.71 4.33 -10.07
C ALA A 67 -16.68 5.15 -11.36
N ALA A 68 -17.49 4.79 -12.37
CA ALA A 68 -17.59 5.52 -13.63
C ALA A 68 -18.17 6.92 -13.43
N GLU A 69 -19.22 7.04 -12.61
CA GLU A 69 -19.91 8.32 -12.35
C GLU A 69 -19.08 9.25 -11.46
N SER A 70 -18.46 8.70 -10.39
CA SER A 70 -17.75 9.55 -9.42
C SER A 70 -16.27 9.75 -9.74
N GLY A 71 -15.64 8.89 -10.56
CA GLY A 71 -14.19 8.85 -10.75
C GLY A 71 -13.42 8.39 -9.51
N GLU A 72 -14.11 7.95 -8.45
CA GLU A 72 -13.51 7.52 -7.18
C GLU A 72 -13.38 6.00 -7.10
N PRO A 73 -12.40 5.47 -6.36
CA PRO A 73 -12.32 4.05 -6.07
C PRO A 73 -13.56 3.55 -5.31
N VAL A 74 -14.06 2.38 -5.71
CA VAL A 74 -15.15 1.70 -5.03
C VAL A 74 -14.70 0.30 -4.62
N VAL A 75 -14.93 -0.06 -3.36
CA VAL A 75 -14.64 -1.39 -2.82
C VAL A 75 -15.84 -2.31 -3.03
N ILE A 76 -15.58 -3.54 -3.46
CA ILE A 76 -16.53 -4.65 -3.37
C ILE A 76 -15.96 -5.71 -2.45
N THR A 77 -16.79 -6.33 -1.63
CA THR A 77 -16.34 -7.39 -0.72
C THR A 77 -17.32 -8.54 -0.65
N CYS A 78 -16.78 -9.76 -0.72
CA CYS A 78 -17.55 -10.99 -0.57
C CYS A 78 -16.76 -12.04 0.21
N THR A 79 -17.45 -13.13 0.54
CA THR A 79 -16.84 -14.33 1.11
C THR A 79 -16.02 -15.11 0.07
N GLY A 80 -15.45 -16.22 0.50
CA GLY A 80 -14.63 -17.08 -0.33
C GLY A 80 -15.40 -17.84 -1.43
N ALA A 81 -14.69 -18.73 -2.12
CA ALA A 81 -15.18 -19.65 -3.12
C ALA A 81 -15.89 -18.99 -4.32
N THR A 82 -17.07 -19.50 -4.70
CA THR A 82 -17.78 -19.11 -5.93
C THR A 82 -18.18 -17.65 -5.97
N ALA A 83 -18.56 -17.05 -4.83
CA ALA A 83 -18.91 -15.65 -4.70
C ALA A 83 -17.88 -14.69 -5.38
N SER A 84 -16.59 -14.95 -5.18
CA SER A 84 -15.54 -14.16 -5.80
C SER A 84 -15.43 -14.35 -7.33
N ARG A 85 -15.98 -15.45 -7.87
CA ARG A 85 -16.03 -15.71 -9.32
C ARG A 85 -17.16 -14.95 -10.01
N ASP A 86 -18.24 -14.67 -9.27
CA ASP A 86 -19.35 -13.89 -9.79
C ASP A 86 -18.98 -12.41 -10.05
N TYR A 87 -17.86 -11.95 -9.51
CA TYR A 87 -17.30 -10.64 -9.83
C TYR A 87 -16.73 -10.54 -11.26
N PHE A 88 -16.27 -11.63 -11.86
CA PHE A 88 -15.48 -11.58 -13.08
C PHE A 88 -16.14 -10.86 -14.26
N PRO A 89 -17.44 -11.02 -14.55
CA PRO A 89 -18.06 -10.27 -15.65
C PRO A 89 -17.88 -8.77 -15.52
N ALA A 90 -18.18 -8.20 -14.34
CA ALA A 90 -18.04 -6.78 -14.08
C ALA A 90 -16.58 -6.32 -13.95
N ILE A 91 -15.71 -7.17 -13.38
CA ILE A 91 -14.28 -6.87 -13.27
C ILE A 91 -13.61 -6.86 -14.63
N THR A 92 -14.00 -7.73 -15.56
CA THR A 92 -13.56 -7.67 -16.96
C THR A 92 -13.97 -6.35 -17.60
N GLU A 93 -15.21 -5.90 -17.43
CA GLU A 93 -15.63 -4.56 -17.88
C GLU A 93 -14.80 -3.45 -17.21
N ALA A 94 -14.59 -3.52 -15.89
CA ALA A 94 -13.77 -2.55 -15.18
C ALA A 94 -12.32 -2.51 -15.71
N HIS A 95 -11.75 -3.65 -16.09
CA HIS A 95 -10.41 -3.74 -16.67
C HIS A 95 -10.31 -2.97 -17.99
N TYR A 96 -11.22 -3.19 -18.91
CA TYR A 96 -11.20 -2.53 -20.22
C TYR A 96 -11.59 -1.05 -20.14
N ARG A 97 -12.43 -0.68 -19.19
CA ARG A 97 -12.83 0.72 -18.94
C ARG A 97 -11.90 1.47 -17.97
N LYS A 98 -10.88 0.78 -17.43
CA LYS A 98 -9.93 1.37 -16.46
C LYS A 98 -10.61 1.92 -15.19
N LEU A 99 -11.67 1.26 -14.74
CA LEU A 99 -12.42 1.68 -13.55
C LEU A 99 -11.70 1.24 -12.27
N PRO A 100 -11.56 2.13 -11.28
CA PRO A 100 -10.87 1.83 -10.03
C PRO A 100 -11.76 1.04 -9.06
N VAL A 101 -11.97 -0.24 -9.33
CA VAL A 101 -12.74 -1.14 -8.46
C VAL A 101 -11.79 -2.02 -7.66
N LEU A 102 -11.88 -1.98 -6.34
CA LEU A 102 -11.07 -2.78 -5.42
C LEU A 102 -11.89 -3.94 -4.88
N ALA A 103 -11.59 -5.16 -5.30
CA ALA A 103 -12.20 -6.37 -4.74
C ALA A 103 -11.42 -6.82 -3.49
N ILE A 104 -12.08 -6.86 -2.34
CA ILE A 104 -11.55 -7.44 -1.09
C ILE A 104 -12.33 -8.71 -0.80
N THR A 105 -11.69 -9.87 -0.96
CA THR A 105 -12.35 -11.17 -0.76
C THR A 105 -11.83 -11.86 0.49
N GLY A 106 -12.72 -12.27 1.37
CA GLY A 106 -12.37 -13.08 2.54
C GLY A 106 -11.81 -14.44 2.11
N ALA A 107 -10.75 -14.90 2.74
CA ALA A 107 -10.02 -16.11 2.36
C ALA A 107 -9.69 -17.01 3.55
N ARG A 108 -9.28 -18.24 3.25
CA ARG A 108 -8.53 -19.11 4.13
C ARG A 108 -7.06 -19.09 3.74
N GLU A 109 -6.18 -19.56 4.64
CA GLU A 109 -4.77 -19.73 4.35
C GLU A 109 -4.53 -20.61 3.12
N VAL A 110 -3.50 -20.28 2.34
CA VAL A 110 -3.16 -21.01 1.11
C VAL A 110 -2.81 -22.48 1.37
N ASP A 111 -2.28 -22.77 2.54
CA ASP A 111 -1.95 -24.14 2.96
C ASP A 111 -3.18 -25.04 3.08
N THR A 112 -4.37 -24.46 3.13
CA THR A 112 -5.64 -25.22 3.19
C THR A 112 -6.15 -25.62 1.80
N TYR A 113 -5.51 -25.18 0.72
CA TYR A 113 -5.91 -25.52 -0.64
C TYR A 113 -5.72 -27.02 -0.91
N GLY A 114 -6.75 -27.65 -1.46
CA GLY A 114 -6.74 -29.09 -1.73
C GLY A 114 -7.00 -30.01 -0.52
N HIS A 115 -7.19 -29.44 0.67
CA HIS A 115 -7.42 -30.20 1.91
C HIS A 115 -8.91 -30.33 2.30
N LEU A 116 -9.81 -30.29 1.34
CA LEU A 116 -11.27 -30.46 1.51
C LEU A 116 -11.92 -29.44 2.46
N ASN A 117 -11.25 -28.31 2.72
CA ASN A 117 -11.84 -27.23 3.48
C ASN A 117 -12.98 -26.57 2.69
N PRO A 118 -14.16 -26.37 3.31
CA PRO A 118 -15.28 -25.74 2.62
C PRO A 118 -14.95 -24.30 2.23
N GLN A 119 -15.48 -23.86 1.10
CA GLN A 119 -15.29 -22.49 0.57
C GLN A 119 -13.82 -22.11 0.32
N THR A 120 -12.97 -23.09 0.03
CA THR A 120 -11.55 -22.86 -0.19
C THR A 120 -11.19 -23.17 -1.65
N ILE A 121 -10.93 -22.13 -2.44
CA ILE A 121 -10.49 -22.23 -3.84
C ILE A 121 -9.25 -21.38 -4.06
N ASN A 122 -8.43 -21.78 -5.05
CA ASN A 122 -7.29 -20.96 -5.44
C ASN A 122 -7.76 -19.67 -6.11
N ARG A 123 -7.49 -18.52 -5.50
CA ARG A 123 -7.79 -17.18 -6.00
C ARG A 123 -6.53 -16.34 -6.31
N LEU A 124 -5.37 -16.98 -6.30
CA LEU A 124 -4.10 -16.31 -6.64
C LEU A 124 -3.87 -16.24 -8.15
N SER A 125 -4.61 -17.04 -8.93
CA SER A 125 -4.57 -17.04 -10.39
C SER A 125 -5.87 -16.52 -10.96
N HIS A 126 -5.78 -15.53 -11.83
CA HIS A 126 -6.91 -14.87 -12.50
C HIS A 126 -6.69 -14.81 -14.00
N PRO A 127 -7.75 -14.71 -14.82
CA PRO A 127 -7.62 -14.30 -16.21
C PRO A 127 -6.88 -12.95 -16.30
N GLN A 128 -6.02 -12.81 -17.32
CA GLN A 128 -5.14 -11.64 -17.45
C GLN A 128 -5.90 -10.32 -17.66
N ASP A 129 -7.11 -10.39 -18.19
CA ASP A 129 -7.99 -9.26 -18.46
C ASP A 129 -9.01 -9.00 -17.33
N THR A 130 -8.65 -9.33 -16.11
CA THR A 130 -9.44 -9.03 -14.91
C THR A 130 -8.71 -7.99 -14.07
N TYR A 131 -7.96 -8.39 -13.07
CA TYR A 131 -7.29 -7.47 -12.15
C TYR A 131 -5.92 -7.03 -12.68
N VAL A 132 -5.64 -5.72 -12.64
CA VAL A 132 -4.32 -5.17 -12.95
C VAL A 132 -3.29 -5.45 -11.84
N CYS A 133 -3.77 -5.73 -10.64
CA CYS A 133 -2.96 -6.14 -9.50
C CYS A 133 -3.79 -7.08 -8.61
N SER A 134 -3.19 -8.17 -8.18
CA SER A 134 -3.80 -9.07 -7.20
C SER A 134 -2.77 -9.42 -6.12
N VAL A 135 -3.15 -9.29 -4.86
CA VAL A 135 -2.29 -9.57 -3.71
C VAL A 135 -2.99 -10.48 -2.71
N HIS A 136 -2.17 -11.19 -1.95
CA HIS A 136 -2.63 -12.05 -0.85
C HIS A 136 -2.12 -11.52 0.47
N LEU A 137 -3.03 -11.15 1.36
CA LEU A 137 -2.75 -10.77 2.74
C LEU A 137 -2.98 -11.96 3.64
N GLN A 138 -1.89 -12.48 4.19
CA GLN A 138 -1.92 -13.56 5.16
C GLN A 138 -2.40 -13.05 6.53
N PHE A 139 -2.77 -13.95 7.41
CA PHE A 139 -3.03 -13.59 8.79
C PHE A 139 -1.74 -13.06 9.46
N CYS A 140 -1.82 -11.95 10.16
CA CYS A 140 -0.68 -11.36 10.85
C CYS A 140 -0.37 -12.13 12.14
N LYS A 141 0.79 -12.73 12.22
CA LYS A 141 1.32 -13.42 13.40
C LYS A 141 2.37 -12.60 14.14
N ASP A 142 3.06 -11.74 13.38
CA ASP A 142 4.17 -10.92 13.87
C ASP A 142 4.29 -9.60 13.09
N ALA A 143 5.31 -8.83 13.40
CA ALA A 143 5.59 -7.53 12.77
C ALA A 143 6.02 -7.66 11.30
N ASP A 144 6.67 -8.74 10.91
CA ASP A 144 7.07 -8.98 9.52
C ASP A 144 5.85 -9.24 8.64
N ASP A 145 4.87 -9.99 9.15
CA ASP A 145 3.58 -10.19 8.50
C ASP A 145 2.80 -8.87 8.35
N GLU A 146 2.80 -8.02 9.39
CA GLU A 146 2.17 -6.70 9.35
C GLU A 146 2.82 -5.81 8.29
N TRP A 147 4.14 -5.75 8.28
CA TRP A 147 4.89 -4.99 7.28
C TRP A 147 4.61 -5.50 5.87
N GLY A 148 4.72 -6.81 5.65
CA GLY A 148 4.47 -7.43 4.35
C GLY A 148 3.05 -7.20 3.84
N ASN A 149 2.03 -7.31 4.70
CA ASN A 149 0.64 -7.04 4.36
C ASN A 149 0.41 -5.55 4.07
N THR A 150 1.06 -4.66 4.81
CA THR A 150 0.99 -3.20 4.57
C THR A 150 1.51 -2.84 3.18
N ILE A 151 2.67 -3.37 2.79
CA ILE A 151 3.23 -3.17 1.44
C ILE A 151 2.31 -3.71 0.35
N LYS A 152 1.82 -4.95 0.50
CA LYS A 152 0.91 -5.59 -0.48
C LYS A 152 -0.40 -4.80 -0.62
N ALA A 153 -1.01 -4.36 0.47
CA ALA A 153 -2.25 -3.59 0.44
C ALA A 153 -2.06 -2.23 -0.25
N ASN A 154 -0.98 -1.50 0.07
CA ASN A 154 -0.62 -0.27 -0.63
C ASN A 154 -0.44 -0.52 -2.14
N LYS A 155 0.26 -1.60 -2.54
CA LYS A 155 0.46 -1.96 -3.94
C LYS A 155 -0.87 -2.11 -4.68
N ALA A 156 -1.84 -2.82 -4.10
CA ALA A 156 -3.16 -3.00 -4.70
C ALA A 156 -3.95 -1.69 -4.79
N ILE A 157 -3.92 -0.86 -3.74
CA ILE A 157 -4.60 0.44 -3.72
C ILE A 157 -3.99 1.40 -4.76
N LEU A 158 -2.67 1.48 -4.83
CA LEU A 158 -1.99 2.33 -5.82
C LEU A 158 -2.24 1.88 -7.26
N ALA A 159 -2.41 0.57 -7.51
CA ALA A 159 -2.69 0.02 -8.83
C ALA A 159 -4.01 0.51 -9.42
N LEU A 160 -4.99 0.91 -8.58
CA LEU A 160 -6.28 1.44 -9.03
C LEU A 160 -6.15 2.67 -9.95
N ARG A 161 -5.06 3.42 -9.83
CA ARG A 161 -4.82 4.67 -10.60
C ARG A 161 -3.51 4.67 -11.37
N ARG A 162 -2.67 3.63 -11.23
CA ARG A 162 -1.37 3.54 -11.89
C ARG A 162 -1.54 3.14 -13.36
N ASN A 163 -0.71 3.70 -14.26
CA ASN A 163 -0.66 3.36 -15.69
C ASN A 163 -2.05 3.34 -16.37
N GLY A 164 -2.86 4.36 -16.08
CA GLY A 164 -4.25 4.44 -16.54
C GLY A 164 -5.26 3.78 -15.62
N GLY A 165 -4.81 3.06 -14.59
CA GLY A 165 -5.67 2.47 -13.59
C GLY A 165 -6.37 1.18 -14.02
N GLY A 166 -7.22 0.68 -13.15
CA GLY A 166 -8.02 -0.52 -13.37
C GLY A 166 -8.38 -1.22 -12.06
N PRO A 167 -9.11 -2.33 -12.13
CA PRO A 167 -9.53 -3.05 -10.94
C PRO A 167 -8.36 -3.79 -10.29
N ALA A 168 -8.35 -3.80 -8.95
CA ALA A 168 -7.37 -4.55 -8.16
C ALA A 168 -8.06 -5.54 -7.21
N HIS A 169 -7.31 -6.52 -6.74
CA HIS A 169 -7.81 -7.56 -5.86
C HIS A 169 -6.92 -7.75 -4.64
N ILE A 170 -7.54 -7.83 -3.48
CA ILE A 170 -6.94 -8.21 -2.21
C ILE A 170 -7.64 -9.48 -1.70
N ASN A 171 -6.91 -10.59 -1.72
CA ASN A 171 -7.33 -11.82 -1.08
C ASN A 171 -6.91 -11.77 0.39
N CYS A 172 -7.87 -11.50 1.30
CA CYS A 172 -7.59 -11.27 2.71
C CYS A 172 -7.92 -12.52 3.54
N VAL A 173 -6.92 -13.11 4.16
CA VAL A 173 -7.13 -14.24 5.07
C VAL A 173 -7.81 -13.75 6.35
N THR A 174 -8.85 -14.45 6.78
CA THR A 174 -9.54 -14.19 8.04
C THR A 174 -9.74 -15.48 8.83
N LEU A 175 -9.57 -15.39 10.13
CA LEU A 175 -9.83 -16.49 11.05
C LEU A 175 -11.29 -16.49 11.54
N VAL A 176 -12.02 -15.40 11.31
CA VAL A 176 -13.38 -15.20 11.81
C VAL A 176 -13.42 -15.36 13.33
N SER A 177 -12.45 -14.73 14.00
CA SER A 177 -12.23 -14.88 15.45
C SER A 177 -13.43 -14.51 16.31
N GLY A 178 -14.35 -13.70 15.80
CA GLY A 178 -15.46 -13.16 16.56
C GLY A 178 -15.07 -12.07 17.58
N ASP A 179 -13.80 -11.70 17.62
CA ASP A 179 -13.29 -10.64 18.50
C ASP A 179 -13.44 -9.27 17.81
N TYR A 180 -14.27 -8.40 18.38
CA TYR A 180 -14.56 -7.04 17.91
C TYR A 180 -14.38 -6.05 19.05
N THR A 181 -13.24 -6.11 19.73
CA THR A 181 -12.95 -5.32 20.93
C THR A 181 -12.07 -4.10 20.67
N VAL A 182 -11.52 -3.96 19.47
CA VAL A 182 -10.59 -2.88 19.13
C VAL A 182 -11.35 -1.58 18.87
N LYS A 183 -11.20 -0.61 19.76
CA LYS A 183 -11.89 0.69 19.66
C LYS A 183 -11.21 1.65 18.69
N GLU A 184 -9.89 1.59 18.61
CA GLU A 184 -9.07 2.47 17.77
C GLU A 184 -8.03 1.63 17.05
N ILE A 185 -7.92 1.86 15.73
CA ILE A 185 -6.97 1.15 14.88
C ILE A 185 -5.63 1.91 14.91
N ILE A 186 -4.55 1.17 15.15
CA ILE A 186 -3.20 1.69 14.96
C ILE A 186 -2.99 1.94 13.46
N PRO A 187 -2.68 3.18 13.04
CA PRO A 187 -2.49 3.50 11.63
C PRO A 187 -1.42 2.63 10.97
N ALA A 188 -1.74 2.10 9.79
CA ALA A 188 -0.74 1.47 8.94
C ALA A 188 -0.02 2.54 8.11
N ASN A 189 1.20 2.27 7.68
CA ASN A 189 1.98 3.18 6.85
C ASN A 189 1.41 3.25 5.43
N ALA A 190 0.76 4.36 5.09
CA ALA A 190 0.25 4.60 3.75
C ALA A 190 1.36 5.07 2.82
N ILE A 191 1.40 4.51 1.60
CA ILE A 191 2.31 4.92 0.53
C ILE A 191 1.51 5.72 -0.48
N PHE A 192 1.92 6.96 -0.72
CA PHE A 192 1.33 7.83 -1.73
C PHE A 192 2.27 7.96 -2.92
N ARG A 193 1.69 8.07 -4.11
CA ARG A 193 2.43 8.30 -5.34
C ARG A 193 2.00 9.62 -5.94
N PHE A 194 2.99 10.44 -6.29
CA PHE A 194 2.80 11.71 -6.98
C PHE A 194 3.38 11.60 -8.38
N GLY A 195 2.57 11.90 -9.39
CA GLY A 195 3.00 12.03 -10.77
C GLY A 195 3.68 13.36 -11.01
N TYR A 196 4.21 13.54 -12.21
CA TYR A 196 4.96 14.74 -12.58
C TYR A 196 4.13 16.04 -12.56
N THR A 197 2.81 15.92 -12.74
CA THR A 197 1.88 17.05 -12.73
C THR A 197 1.18 17.26 -11.39
N ASP A 198 1.39 16.38 -10.43
CA ASP A 198 0.72 16.46 -9.14
C ASP A 198 1.37 17.51 -8.25
N VAL A 199 0.56 18.15 -7.41
CA VAL A 199 1.06 19.04 -6.38
C VAL A 199 1.65 18.21 -5.26
N LEU A 200 2.96 18.34 -5.05
CA LEU A 200 3.62 17.70 -3.92
C LEU A 200 3.10 18.27 -2.59
N PRO A 201 2.94 17.45 -1.56
CA PRO A 201 2.61 17.95 -0.24
C PRO A 201 3.71 18.91 0.26
N PRO A 202 3.35 19.92 1.08
CA PRO A 202 4.35 20.78 1.67
C PRO A 202 5.34 19.95 2.48
N LEU A 203 6.64 20.28 2.36
CA LEU A 203 7.63 19.68 3.25
C LEU A 203 7.24 20.03 4.69
N GLY A 204 7.09 19.01 5.52
CA GLY A 204 6.82 19.18 6.94
C GLY A 204 8.04 19.75 7.67
N ASP A 205 7.84 20.17 8.92
CA ASP A 205 8.91 20.61 9.82
C ASP A 205 9.68 19.38 10.32
N PHE A 206 10.71 18.97 9.59
CA PHE A 206 11.59 17.88 9.99
C PHE A 206 12.88 18.44 10.59
N ALA A 207 13.23 18.00 11.78
CA ALA A 207 14.45 18.45 12.46
C ALA A 207 15.74 18.09 11.69
N ARG A 208 15.70 16.99 10.91
CA ARG A 208 16.84 16.52 10.11
C ARG A 208 16.36 15.91 8.81
N ILE A 209 16.91 16.37 7.71
CA ILE A 209 16.61 15.90 6.36
C ILE A 209 17.86 15.29 5.75
N ALA A 210 17.72 14.09 5.19
CA ALA A 210 18.78 13.43 4.45
C ALA A 210 18.32 13.09 3.03
N ILE A 211 19.24 13.19 2.08
CA ILE A 211 19.09 12.64 0.75
C ILE A 211 20.01 11.42 0.67
N PHE A 212 19.47 10.25 0.33
CA PHE A 212 20.27 9.09 0.00
C PHE A 212 20.28 8.90 -1.52
N VAL A 213 21.47 8.94 -2.10
CA VAL A 213 21.67 8.65 -3.52
C VAL A 213 22.23 7.24 -3.64
N GLY A 214 21.39 6.31 -4.04
CA GLY A 214 21.79 4.93 -4.33
C GLY A 214 22.47 4.83 -5.70
N ASN A 215 22.39 3.66 -6.34
CA ASN A 215 22.94 3.46 -7.67
C ASN A 215 22.25 4.40 -8.68
N HIS A 216 23.03 5.28 -9.27
CA HIS A 216 22.53 6.31 -10.19
C HIS A 216 23.64 6.73 -11.17
N SER A 217 23.28 6.99 -12.42
CA SER A 217 24.19 7.60 -13.38
C SER A 217 24.72 8.95 -12.84
N ARG A 218 25.86 9.38 -13.34
CA ARG A 218 26.46 10.66 -12.94
C ARG A 218 25.44 11.80 -13.10
N PHE A 219 25.27 12.59 -12.05
CA PHE A 219 24.40 13.75 -12.07
C PHE A 219 24.89 14.79 -13.07
N THR A 220 23.95 15.43 -13.76
CA THR A 220 24.25 16.64 -14.54
C THR A 220 24.63 17.78 -13.59
N SER A 221 25.28 18.83 -14.13
CA SER A 221 25.57 20.06 -13.36
C SER A 221 24.28 20.64 -12.75
N GLY A 222 23.22 20.77 -13.54
CA GLY A 222 21.95 21.34 -13.08
C GLY A 222 21.31 20.52 -11.96
N LEU A 223 21.35 19.18 -12.03
CA LEU A 223 20.83 18.34 -10.96
C LEU A 223 21.69 18.44 -9.69
N THR A 224 23.01 18.50 -9.84
CA THR A 224 23.94 18.68 -8.70
C THR A 224 23.68 20.03 -8.01
N GLU A 225 23.56 21.12 -8.78
CA GLU A 225 23.26 22.45 -8.27
C GLU A 225 21.90 22.52 -7.56
N ALA A 226 20.87 21.85 -8.11
CA ALA A 226 19.55 21.80 -7.48
C ALA A 226 19.59 21.07 -6.13
N VAL A 227 20.33 19.94 -6.04
CA VAL A 227 20.51 19.19 -4.79
C VAL A 227 21.33 20.01 -3.79
N ASP A 228 22.39 20.66 -4.23
CA ASP A 228 23.21 21.55 -3.38
C ASP A 228 22.36 22.70 -2.81
N ALA A 229 21.56 23.36 -3.65
CA ALA A 229 20.67 24.44 -3.22
C ALA A 229 19.60 23.97 -2.22
N PHE A 230 19.05 22.77 -2.44
CA PHE A 230 18.14 22.16 -1.48
C PHE A 230 18.82 21.92 -0.13
N CYS A 231 20.01 21.31 -0.14
CA CYS A 231 20.76 21.03 1.09
C CYS A 231 21.12 22.32 1.84
N GLU A 232 21.52 23.37 1.13
CA GLU A 232 21.83 24.67 1.72
C GLU A 232 20.60 25.33 2.36
N LYS A 233 19.44 25.24 1.70
CA LYS A 233 18.20 25.82 2.18
C LYS A 233 17.62 25.11 3.41
N TYR A 234 17.71 23.78 3.44
CA TYR A 234 17.03 22.95 4.44
C TYR A 234 17.99 22.31 5.45
N GLY A 235 19.28 22.61 5.39
CA GLY A 235 20.28 21.99 6.26
C GLY A 235 20.42 20.49 6.05
N ALA A 236 20.17 20.01 4.83
CA ALA A 236 20.20 18.60 4.51
C ALA A 236 21.60 18.11 4.14
N VAL A 237 21.83 16.80 4.23
CA VAL A 237 23.06 16.10 3.84
C VAL A 237 22.77 15.07 2.76
N VAL A 238 23.74 14.79 1.88
CA VAL A 238 23.61 13.78 0.83
C VAL A 238 24.48 12.56 1.15
N PHE A 239 23.83 11.49 1.54
CA PHE A 239 24.49 10.22 1.73
C PHE A 239 24.67 9.48 0.41
N CYS A 240 25.89 9.04 0.16
CA CYS A 240 26.29 8.37 -1.06
C CYS A 240 27.04 7.09 -0.75
N ASP A 241 27.01 6.15 -1.68
CA ASP A 241 27.93 5.02 -1.75
C ASP A 241 28.83 5.11 -2.99
N ASN A 242 29.52 4.01 -3.32
CA ASN A 242 30.45 3.96 -4.44
C ASN A 242 29.77 4.01 -5.82
N THR A 243 28.47 3.77 -5.88
CA THR A 243 27.67 3.71 -7.12
C THR A 243 26.84 4.98 -7.34
N SER A 244 26.91 5.91 -6.38
CA SER A 244 26.14 7.17 -6.43
C SER A 244 26.71 8.15 -7.46
N GLY A 245 25.84 8.71 -8.27
CA GLY A 245 26.21 9.67 -9.31
C GLY A 245 26.43 11.10 -8.84
N TYR A 246 26.12 11.41 -7.58
CA TYR A 246 26.24 12.76 -7.04
C TYR A 246 27.67 13.06 -6.55
N ASN A 247 28.19 14.25 -6.92
CA ASN A 247 29.50 14.74 -6.53
C ASN A 247 29.48 16.22 -6.07
N GLY A 248 28.37 16.66 -5.46
CA GLY A 248 28.22 18.02 -4.94
C GLY A 248 28.82 18.22 -3.55
N ARG A 249 28.63 19.42 -3.01
CA ARG A 249 29.25 19.90 -1.76
C ARG A 249 28.85 19.17 -0.50
N PHE A 250 27.65 18.59 -0.49
CA PHE A 250 27.04 17.97 0.70
C PHE A 250 27.19 16.46 0.75
N LYS A 251 28.12 15.90 -0.05
CA LYS A 251 28.39 14.46 -0.16
C LYS A 251 29.00 13.90 1.12
N VAL A 252 28.38 12.85 1.65
CA VAL A 252 28.90 12.04 2.76
C VAL A 252 28.89 10.57 2.35
N LEU A 253 29.97 9.83 2.61
CA LEU A 253 30.07 8.41 2.28
C LEU A 253 29.40 7.57 3.37
N LEU A 254 28.20 7.07 3.08
CA LEU A 254 27.40 6.27 3.99
C LEU A 254 28.08 4.96 4.45
N PRO A 255 28.84 4.22 3.61
CA PRO A 255 29.53 3.00 4.05
C PRO A 255 30.49 3.22 5.21
N LEU A 256 31.12 4.40 5.31
CA LEU A 256 32.02 4.74 6.40
C LEU A 256 31.28 5.00 7.72
N LEU A 257 30.03 5.49 7.65
CA LEU A 257 29.19 5.76 8.82
C LEU A 257 28.48 4.49 9.28
N SER A 258 27.93 3.72 8.37
CA SER A 258 27.14 2.51 8.70
C SER A 258 27.99 1.39 9.33
N SER A 259 29.31 1.39 9.11
CA SER A 259 30.22 0.46 9.76
C SER A 259 30.49 0.77 11.25
N GLN A 260 30.03 1.93 11.73
CA GLN A 260 30.22 2.38 13.13
C GLN A 260 28.97 2.14 13.98
N SER A 261 28.32 1.01 13.82
CA SER A 261 27.02 0.66 14.43
C SER A 261 26.94 0.70 15.97
N GLN A 262 28.06 0.89 16.65
CA GLN A 262 28.12 0.95 18.12
C GLN A 262 28.01 2.37 18.70
N ARG A 263 27.92 3.39 17.85
CA ARG A 263 27.77 4.79 18.29
C ARG A 263 26.46 5.35 17.82
N ASP A 264 25.74 5.99 18.75
CA ASP A 264 24.63 6.87 18.37
C ASP A 264 25.21 8.02 17.52
N CYS A 265 24.70 8.15 16.32
CA CYS A 265 25.13 9.19 15.39
C CYS A 265 23.90 9.92 14.80
N GLU A 266 24.15 11.10 14.24
CA GLU A 266 23.11 11.97 13.71
C GLU A 266 22.20 11.30 12.64
N ILE A 267 22.70 10.26 11.96
CA ILE A 267 21.92 9.48 10.99
C ILE A 267 20.73 8.77 11.63
N ASN A 268 20.84 8.37 12.90
CA ASN A 268 19.79 7.69 13.64
C ASN A 268 18.61 8.61 13.97
N HIS A 269 18.74 9.91 13.71
CA HIS A 269 17.74 10.93 14.02
C HIS A 269 17.20 11.65 12.78
N VAL A 270 17.37 11.05 11.60
CA VAL A 270 16.78 11.57 10.34
C VAL A 270 15.27 11.45 10.41
N GLY A 271 14.57 12.57 10.29
CA GLY A 271 13.10 12.61 10.27
C GLY A 271 12.51 12.51 8.85
N LEU A 272 13.26 12.98 7.85
CA LEU A 272 12.88 12.88 6.44
C LEU A 272 14.04 12.34 5.62
N LEU A 273 13.78 11.24 4.90
CA LEU A 273 14.71 10.64 3.94
C LEU A 273 14.17 10.80 2.52
N ILE A 274 14.96 11.43 1.65
CA ILE A 274 14.70 11.51 0.20
C ILE A 274 15.62 10.51 -0.48
N HIS A 275 15.07 9.50 -1.12
CA HIS A 275 15.84 8.47 -1.83
C HIS A 275 15.83 8.73 -3.33
N ILE A 276 17.00 8.78 -3.96
CA ILE A 276 17.21 8.97 -5.40
C ILE A 276 18.01 7.78 -5.95
N GLY A 277 17.53 7.18 -7.03
CA GLY A 277 18.18 6.04 -7.70
C GLY A 277 17.85 4.69 -7.05
N GLU A 278 18.58 3.65 -7.48
CA GLU A 278 18.36 2.27 -7.07
C GLU A 278 19.07 1.96 -5.74
N VAL A 279 18.55 0.97 -5.01
CA VAL A 279 19.25 0.46 -3.82
C VAL A 279 20.51 -0.29 -4.24
N SER A 280 21.65 0.10 -3.66
CA SER A 280 22.96 -0.46 -4.01
C SER A 280 23.66 -1.19 -2.86
N GLY A 281 23.06 -1.25 -1.68
CA GLY A 281 23.63 -1.94 -0.53
C GLY A 281 22.67 -1.98 0.66
N ALA A 282 23.07 -2.64 1.73
CA ALA A 282 22.25 -2.80 2.94
C ALA A 282 22.20 -1.54 3.83
N TYR A 283 22.52 -0.37 3.28
CA TYR A 283 22.70 0.88 4.05
C TYR A 283 21.39 1.47 4.57
N MET A 284 20.24 1.10 3.99
CA MET A 284 18.93 1.58 4.44
C MET A 284 18.64 1.23 5.90
N LYS A 285 19.27 0.18 6.44
CA LYS A 285 19.16 -0.17 7.87
C LYS A 285 19.80 0.87 8.81
N ALA A 286 20.61 1.79 8.29
CA ALA A 286 21.20 2.86 9.08
C ALA A 286 20.20 4.00 9.39
N PHE A 287 19.08 4.07 8.65
CA PHE A 287 18.07 5.09 8.87
C PHE A 287 16.97 4.60 9.82
N PRO A 288 16.34 5.49 10.61
CA PRO A 288 15.21 5.13 11.47
C PRO A 288 14.05 4.60 10.63
N GLN A 289 13.35 3.58 11.14
CA GLN A 289 12.16 3.03 10.47
C GLN A 289 10.98 4.02 10.47
N GLU A 290 10.96 4.95 11.43
CA GLU A 290 9.94 5.99 11.57
C GLU A 290 10.18 7.19 10.65
N ALA A 291 11.33 7.27 9.99
CA ALA A 291 11.61 8.38 9.05
C ALA A 291 10.60 8.38 7.90
N VAL A 292 10.02 9.55 7.63
CA VAL A 292 9.21 9.73 6.42
C VAL A 292 10.12 9.57 5.22
N SER A 293 9.75 8.70 4.29
CA SER A 293 10.57 8.41 3.11
C SER A 293 9.88 8.88 1.83
N TYR A 294 10.60 9.70 1.04
CA TYR A 294 10.23 10.02 -0.34
C TYR A 294 11.20 9.32 -1.30
N THR A 295 10.67 8.53 -2.22
CA THR A 295 11.49 7.83 -3.22
C THR A 295 11.22 8.42 -4.60
N HIS A 296 12.28 8.86 -5.28
CA HIS A 296 12.22 9.33 -6.66
C HIS A 296 12.38 8.14 -7.61
N LEU A 297 11.31 7.85 -8.36
CA LEU A 297 11.32 6.82 -9.39
C LEU A 297 11.52 7.46 -10.76
N ARG A 298 12.45 6.95 -11.57
CA ARG A 298 12.61 7.38 -12.96
C ARG A 298 11.42 6.97 -13.81
N ALA A 299 11.13 7.73 -14.86
CA ALA A 299 9.97 7.48 -15.74
C ALA A 299 9.93 6.07 -16.36
N HIS A 300 11.08 5.40 -16.51
CA HIS A 300 11.22 4.06 -17.05
C HIS A 300 11.26 2.94 -16.00
N GLU A 301 11.33 3.29 -14.72
CA GLU A 301 11.48 2.35 -13.60
C GLU A 301 10.16 2.09 -12.86
N THR A 302 9.07 2.63 -13.37
CA THR A 302 7.79 2.67 -12.66
C THR A 302 7.09 1.31 -12.50
N ASP A 303 7.59 0.24 -13.12
CA ASP A 303 6.90 -1.04 -13.18
C ASP A 303 7.54 -2.18 -12.39
N GLN A 304 8.76 -2.01 -11.84
CA GLN A 304 9.50 -3.12 -11.25
C GLN A 304 9.61 -3.11 -9.72
N TYR A 305 9.40 -1.97 -9.04
CA TYR A 305 9.69 -1.87 -7.59
C TYR A 305 8.57 -1.17 -6.81
N LEU A 306 7.51 -1.91 -6.56
CA LEU A 306 6.58 -1.67 -5.45
C LEU A 306 6.25 -2.98 -4.78
#